data_a4db4f520983c2f511e0cb4ab085a0d2
#
_entry.id   a4db4f520983c2f511e0cb4ab085a0d2
#
_cell.length_a   1.000
_cell.length_b   1.000
_cell.length_c   1.000
_cell.angle_alpha   90.00
_cell.angle_beta   90.00
_cell.angle_gamma   90.00
#
_symmetry.space_group_name_H-M   'P 1'
#
loop_
_entity.id
_entity.type
_entity.pdbx_description
1 polymer ?
#
loop_
_entity_poly.entity_id
_entity_poly.type
_entity_poly.pdbx_seq_one_letter_code
_entity_poly.pdbx_strand_id
1 'polypeptide(L)'
;MSIFASRILLATDGSEEADLALEAAVGLANNSDSELQVVLVEELPYAYDAPEIISPTSGFFIEAHERARKQLDAQLEEVGSAGGRVDEAHLKVGTAAREIVALAEEIEAGLIVLGSRGLGGVRRALIGSVSMGVVHHAHCSVLVVRGSGHRVEGDYAPGKILLAYDGSKEAAAAARVAAELSNATGSELHLLHVMSEPYPPSFDYVSYEEAEVWEAWEANLERDEELARSFVEGQARTIEREGARVDEAHLSFGRPSHEIVRLAEGLDAGLIVVGSRGRGGLKRALMGSVSDSVVRHAHCPVMVVRPEK
;
A
#
# COMPACT_ATOMS: atom_id res chain seq x y z
N MET A 1 -2.40 17.45 12.81
CA MET A 1 -2.44 17.50 11.32
C MET A 1 -2.80 16.08 10.90
N SER A 2 -3.87 15.88 10.13
CA SER A 2 -4.27 14.54 9.68
C SER A 2 -3.19 14.02 8.73
N ILE A 3 -2.80 12.74 8.88
CA ILE A 3 -1.80 12.06 8.06
C ILE A 3 -2.24 11.89 6.63
N PHE A 4 -3.53 11.72 6.47
CA PHE A 4 -4.13 11.73 5.17
C PHE A 4 -4.44 13.20 4.92
N ALA A 5 -3.66 13.86 4.03
CA ALA A 5 -4.04 15.16 3.52
C ALA A 5 -5.56 15.14 3.35
N SER A 6 -6.23 16.22 3.58
CA SER A 6 -7.67 16.38 3.76
C SER A 6 -8.61 15.59 2.82
N ARG A 7 -8.06 14.80 1.85
CA ARG A 7 -8.83 14.09 0.82
C ARG A 7 -8.36 12.67 0.57
N ILE A 8 -9.31 11.74 0.55
CA ILE A 8 -9.15 10.34 0.17
C ILE A 8 -9.88 10.13 -1.16
N LEU A 9 -9.19 9.61 -2.17
CA LEU A 9 -9.77 9.21 -3.45
C LEU A 9 -9.98 7.69 -3.49
N LEU A 10 -11.22 7.24 -3.45
CA LEU A 10 -11.59 5.85 -3.70
C LEU A 10 -11.73 5.63 -5.20
N ALA A 11 -10.94 4.74 -5.78
CA ALA A 11 -11.12 4.28 -7.15
C ALA A 11 -11.86 2.93 -7.15
N THR A 12 -13.02 2.91 -7.82
CA THR A 12 -13.89 1.72 -7.89
C THR A 12 -14.18 1.31 -9.32
N ASP A 13 -14.38 0.01 -9.52
CA ASP A 13 -14.93 -0.57 -10.74
C ASP A 13 -16.12 -1.52 -10.44
N GLY A 14 -16.61 -1.53 -9.19
CA GLY A 14 -17.72 -2.37 -8.74
C GLY A 14 -17.37 -3.86 -8.63
N SER A 15 -16.09 -4.21 -8.53
CA SER A 15 -15.64 -5.58 -8.23
C SER A 15 -15.70 -5.87 -6.73
N GLU A 16 -15.69 -7.15 -6.35
CA GLU A 16 -15.65 -7.58 -4.94
C GLU A 16 -14.48 -6.96 -4.17
N GLU A 17 -13.33 -6.76 -4.82
CA GLU A 17 -12.19 -6.10 -4.18
C GLU A 17 -12.31 -4.57 -4.13
N ALA A 18 -13.08 -3.97 -5.04
CA ALA A 18 -13.43 -2.57 -4.97
C ALA A 18 -14.40 -2.31 -3.80
N ASP A 19 -15.30 -3.25 -3.49
CA ASP A 19 -16.20 -3.16 -2.34
C ASP A 19 -15.41 -3.21 -1.01
N LEU A 20 -14.38 -4.07 -0.92
CA LEU A 20 -13.46 -4.07 0.23
C LEU A 20 -12.68 -2.75 0.34
N ALA A 21 -12.27 -2.19 -0.80
CA ALA A 21 -11.59 -0.90 -0.84
C ALA A 21 -12.52 0.24 -0.40
N LEU A 22 -13.81 0.16 -0.75
CA LEU A 22 -14.84 1.09 -0.32
C LEU A 22 -14.99 1.07 1.21
N GLU A 23 -15.15 -0.11 1.83
CA GLU A 23 -15.23 -0.24 3.29
C GLU A 23 -13.99 0.38 3.97
N ALA A 24 -12.80 0.09 3.45
CA ALA A 24 -11.55 0.65 3.98
C ALA A 24 -11.48 2.18 3.83
N ALA A 25 -11.89 2.72 2.67
CA ALA A 25 -11.88 4.16 2.42
C ALA A 25 -12.87 4.90 3.33
N VAL A 26 -14.08 4.36 3.54
CA VAL A 26 -15.09 4.90 4.45
C VAL A 26 -14.57 4.92 5.87
N GLY A 27 -14.06 3.81 6.39
CA GLY A 27 -13.53 3.75 7.75
C GLY A 27 -12.35 4.72 7.95
N LEU A 28 -11.43 4.82 6.98
CA LEU A 28 -10.32 5.76 7.04
C LEU A 28 -10.81 7.22 6.99
N ALA A 29 -11.79 7.56 6.15
CA ALA A 29 -12.33 8.91 6.06
C ALA A 29 -13.02 9.31 7.37
N ASN A 30 -13.83 8.43 7.96
CA ASN A 30 -14.52 8.66 9.21
C ASN A 30 -13.53 8.85 10.39
N ASN A 31 -12.45 8.03 10.43
CA ASN A 31 -11.46 8.09 11.51
C ASN A 31 -10.50 9.29 11.40
N SER A 32 -10.35 9.88 10.20
CA SER A 32 -9.41 11.00 9.97
C SER A 32 -10.10 12.34 9.68
N ASP A 33 -11.44 12.39 9.68
CA ASP A 33 -12.23 13.57 9.27
C ASP A 33 -11.80 14.11 7.89
N SER A 34 -11.51 13.17 6.97
CA SER A 34 -11.07 13.47 5.60
C SER A 34 -12.26 13.48 4.64
N GLU A 35 -12.21 14.37 3.62
CA GLU A 35 -13.15 14.34 2.51
C GLU A 35 -12.99 13.05 1.71
N LEU A 36 -14.08 12.32 1.46
CA LEU A 36 -14.07 11.13 0.62
C LEU A 36 -14.60 11.49 -0.77
N GLN A 37 -13.77 11.29 -1.78
CA GLN A 37 -14.15 11.41 -3.17
C GLN A 37 -14.07 10.05 -3.86
N VAL A 38 -15.00 9.81 -4.78
CA VAL A 38 -15.12 8.53 -5.49
C VAL A 38 -14.89 8.74 -6.98
N VAL A 39 -14.06 7.89 -7.60
CA VAL A 39 -13.88 7.88 -9.05
C VAL A 39 -14.19 6.51 -9.65
N LEU A 40 -14.97 6.52 -10.72
CA LEU A 40 -15.12 5.42 -11.65
C LEU A 40 -14.58 5.85 -13.00
N VAL A 41 -13.77 4.99 -13.62
CA VAL A 41 -13.21 5.27 -14.95
C VAL A 41 -13.80 4.30 -15.97
N GLU A 42 -14.47 4.86 -16.96
CA GLU A 42 -14.97 4.14 -18.11
C GLU A 42 -13.82 3.94 -19.11
N GLU A 43 -13.36 2.70 -19.26
CA GLU A 43 -12.40 2.32 -20.28
C GLU A 43 -13.12 2.01 -21.59
N LEU A 44 -12.98 2.89 -22.58
CA LEU A 44 -13.49 2.61 -23.91
C LEU A 44 -12.58 1.64 -24.66
N PRO A 45 -13.16 0.64 -25.36
CA PRO A 45 -12.36 -0.25 -26.20
C PRO A 45 -11.54 0.54 -27.22
N TYR A 46 -10.25 0.23 -27.35
CA TYR A 46 -9.40 0.76 -28.39
C TYR A 46 -9.90 0.23 -29.75
N ALA A 47 -10.79 0.96 -30.39
CA ALA A 47 -11.20 0.70 -31.77
C ALA A 47 -10.29 1.47 -32.71
N TYR A 48 -9.05 0.99 -32.92
CA TYR A 48 -8.14 1.54 -33.91
C TYR A 48 -8.76 1.56 -35.32
N ASP A 49 -9.68 0.65 -35.61
CA ASP A 49 -10.28 0.47 -36.94
C ASP A 49 -11.71 1.06 -37.09
N ALA A 50 -12.28 1.65 -36.04
CA ALA A 50 -13.63 2.20 -36.09
C ALA A 50 -13.77 3.49 -35.24
N PRO A 51 -13.19 4.61 -35.64
CA PRO A 51 -13.28 5.88 -34.90
C PRO A 51 -14.72 6.39 -34.73
N GLU A 52 -15.64 5.95 -35.57
CA GLU A 52 -17.06 6.29 -35.49
C GLU A 52 -17.75 5.70 -34.25
N ILE A 53 -17.24 4.57 -33.71
CA ILE A 53 -17.77 3.91 -32.50
C ILE A 53 -17.40 4.71 -31.24
N ILE A 54 -16.28 5.41 -31.27
CA ILE A 54 -15.75 6.19 -30.13
C ILE A 54 -16.28 7.63 -30.14
N SER A 55 -17.09 8.01 -31.14
CA SER A 55 -17.69 9.34 -31.18
C SER A 55 -18.61 9.52 -29.96
N PRO A 56 -18.53 10.67 -29.22
CA PRO A 56 -19.43 10.97 -28.10
C PRO A 56 -20.93 10.93 -28.47
N THR A 57 -21.23 11.00 -29.78
CA THR A 57 -22.60 10.92 -30.32
C THR A 57 -22.99 9.53 -30.78
N SER A 58 -22.10 8.55 -30.72
CA SER A 58 -22.45 7.17 -31.10
C SER A 58 -23.36 6.54 -30.05
N GLY A 59 -24.34 5.73 -30.49
CA GLY A 59 -25.22 4.99 -29.57
C GLY A 59 -24.42 4.11 -28.60
N PHE A 60 -23.31 3.52 -29.05
CA PHE A 60 -22.42 2.71 -28.20
C PHE A 60 -21.82 3.54 -27.05
N PHE A 61 -21.30 4.75 -27.35
CA PHE A 61 -20.74 5.63 -26.32
C PHE A 61 -21.79 6.06 -25.31
N ILE A 62 -22.97 6.43 -25.80
CA ILE A 62 -24.09 6.85 -24.93
C ILE A 62 -24.50 5.71 -23.98
N GLU A 63 -24.70 4.51 -24.51
CA GLU A 63 -25.08 3.34 -23.69
C GLU A 63 -23.98 2.92 -22.70
N ALA A 64 -22.69 3.00 -23.09
CA ALA A 64 -21.58 2.72 -22.21
C ALA A 64 -21.52 3.73 -21.06
N HIS A 65 -21.64 5.01 -21.41
CA HIS A 65 -21.63 6.10 -20.41
C HIS A 65 -22.83 6.05 -19.44
N GLU A 66 -24.01 5.70 -19.92
CA GLU A 66 -25.18 5.49 -19.05
C GLU A 66 -24.98 4.31 -18.10
N ARG A 67 -24.35 3.20 -18.56
CA ARG A 67 -24.02 2.06 -17.71
C ARG A 67 -23.01 2.44 -16.62
N ALA A 68 -21.93 3.13 -17.02
CA ALA A 68 -20.90 3.61 -16.07
C ALA A 68 -21.51 4.58 -15.03
N ARG A 69 -22.43 5.44 -15.46
CA ARG A 69 -23.15 6.32 -14.54
C ARG A 69 -23.98 5.57 -13.51
N LYS A 70 -24.78 4.59 -13.96
CA LYS A 70 -25.58 3.74 -13.06
C LYS A 70 -24.70 2.95 -12.10
N GLN A 71 -23.55 2.48 -12.56
CA GLN A 71 -22.58 1.77 -11.72
C GLN A 71 -21.99 2.70 -10.66
N LEU A 72 -21.64 3.94 -11.02
CA LEU A 72 -21.18 4.93 -10.06
C LEU A 72 -22.28 5.25 -9.02
N ASP A 73 -23.52 5.47 -9.47
CA ASP A 73 -24.65 5.74 -8.56
C ASP A 73 -24.85 4.58 -7.56
N ALA A 74 -24.75 3.33 -7.99
CA ALA A 74 -24.83 2.16 -7.11
C ALA A 74 -23.69 2.15 -6.07
N GLN A 75 -22.46 2.47 -6.49
CA GLN A 75 -21.32 2.54 -5.56
C GLN A 75 -21.49 3.69 -4.53
N LEU A 76 -22.11 4.79 -4.91
CA LEU A 76 -22.42 5.87 -3.96
C LEU A 76 -23.47 5.45 -2.91
N GLU A 77 -24.47 4.65 -3.31
CA GLU A 77 -25.43 4.05 -2.38
C GLU A 77 -24.75 3.09 -1.40
N GLU A 78 -23.77 2.30 -1.87
CA GLU A 78 -22.99 1.38 -1.03
C GLU A 78 -22.12 2.16 -0.02
N VAL A 79 -21.46 3.25 -0.43
CA VAL A 79 -20.73 4.13 0.51
C VAL A 79 -21.67 4.66 1.61
N GLY A 80 -22.86 5.11 1.23
CA GLY A 80 -23.87 5.56 2.20
C GLY A 80 -24.30 4.44 3.15
N SER A 81 -24.49 3.22 2.63
CA SER A 81 -24.86 2.05 3.41
C SER A 81 -23.75 1.60 4.39
N ALA A 82 -22.49 1.82 4.03
CA ALA A 82 -21.33 1.60 4.88
C ALA A 82 -21.12 2.73 5.92
N GLY A 83 -22.00 3.71 6.01
CA GLY A 83 -21.89 4.84 6.94
C GLY A 83 -20.93 5.94 6.51
N GLY A 84 -20.50 5.92 5.25
CA GLY A 84 -19.66 6.97 4.66
C GLY A 84 -20.46 8.12 4.06
N ARG A 85 -19.76 9.24 3.85
CA ARG A 85 -20.30 10.39 3.09
C ARG A 85 -19.36 10.69 1.94
N VAL A 86 -19.89 10.73 0.73
CA VAL A 86 -19.15 11.17 -0.45
C VAL A 86 -19.30 12.67 -0.62
N ASP A 87 -18.16 13.37 -0.69
CA ASP A 87 -18.13 14.82 -0.90
C ASP A 87 -18.22 15.16 -2.39
N GLU A 88 -17.55 14.36 -3.24
CA GLU A 88 -17.63 14.50 -4.69
C GLU A 88 -17.47 13.13 -5.40
N ALA A 89 -18.20 12.96 -6.52
CA ALA A 89 -18.14 11.76 -7.34
C ALA A 89 -17.75 12.09 -8.78
N HIS A 90 -16.81 11.31 -9.33
CA HIS A 90 -16.22 11.56 -10.63
C HIS A 90 -16.43 10.37 -11.57
N LEU A 91 -16.97 10.64 -12.76
CA LEU A 91 -16.97 9.71 -13.87
C LEU A 91 -15.97 10.20 -14.92
N LYS A 92 -14.86 9.50 -15.08
CA LYS A 92 -13.83 9.82 -16.06
C LYS A 92 -13.87 8.81 -17.21
N VAL A 93 -13.36 9.19 -18.38
CA VAL A 93 -13.28 8.34 -19.58
C VAL A 93 -11.82 8.28 -20.01
N GLY A 94 -11.23 7.09 -20.09
CA GLY A 94 -9.83 6.95 -20.51
C GLY A 94 -9.17 5.69 -19.96
N THR A 95 -7.84 5.73 -19.83
CA THR A 95 -7.06 4.65 -19.23
C THR A 95 -7.14 4.77 -17.70
N ALA A 96 -7.73 3.78 -17.03
CA ALA A 96 -8.06 3.86 -15.62
C ALA A 96 -6.91 4.33 -14.72
N ALA A 97 -5.74 3.71 -14.79
CA ALA A 97 -4.62 4.10 -13.95
C ALA A 97 -4.17 5.56 -14.16
N ARG A 98 -4.22 6.04 -15.40
CA ARG A 98 -3.85 7.42 -15.74
C ARG A 98 -4.86 8.43 -15.22
N GLU A 99 -6.15 8.16 -15.44
CA GLU A 99 -7.22 9.07 -15.03
C GLU A 99 -7.33 9.16 -13.50
N ILE A 100 -7.14 8.02 -12.79
CA ILE A 100 -7.10 8.00 -11.31
C ILE A 100 -5.94 8.86 -10.79
N VAL A 101 -4.72 8.68 -11.34
CA VAL A 101 -3.54 9.45 -10.90
C VAL A 101 -3.70 10.93 -11.22
N ALA A 102 -4.19 11.27 -12.42
CA ALA A 102 -4.41 12.66 -12.81
C ALA A 102 -5.46 13.36 -11.92
N LEU A 103 -6.56 12.66 -11.60
CA LEU A 103 -7.57 13.19 -10.68
C LEU A 103 -7.01 13.36 -9.27
N ALA A 104 -6.25 12.38 -8.77
CA ALA A 104 -5.64 12.49 -7.45
C ALA A 104 -4.70 13.70 -7.33
N GLU A 105 -3.98 14.05 -8.42
CA GLU A 105 -3.16 15.27 -8.49
C GLU A 105 -4.04 16.53 -8.55
N GLU A 106 -5.09 16.54 -9.37
CA GLU A 106 -6.01 17.65 -9.55
C GLU A 106 -6.69 18.06 -8.23
N ILE A 107 -7.12 17.08 -7.44
CA ILE A 107 -7.79 17.30 -6.17
C ILE A 107 -6.83 17.35 -4.96
N GLU A 108 -5.52 17.23 -5.19
CA GLU A 108 -4.51 17.16 -4.14
C GLU A 108 -4.80 16.06 -3.09
N ALA A 109 -5.20 14.87 -3.56
CA ALA A 109 -5.48 13.74 -2.68
C ALA A 109 -4.23 13.30 -1.91
N GLY A 110 -4.37 13.07 -0.61
CA GLY A 110 -3.28 12.51 0.21
C GLY A 110 -3.21 10.99 0.16
N LEU A 111 -4.33 10.34 -0.16
CA LEU A 111 -4.44 8.90 -0.26
C LEU A 111 -5.33 8.49 -1.43
N ILE A 112 -4.85 7.51 -2.21
CA ILE A 112 -5.70 6.75 -3.15
C ILE A 112 -5.97 5.39 -2.52
N VAL A 113 -7.23 4.96 -2.51
CA VAL A 113 -7.66 3.62 -2.06
C VAL A 113 -8.27 2.88 -3.24
N LEU A 114 -7.84 1.65 -3.47
CA LEU A 114 -8.36 0.82 -4.56
C LEU A 114 -8.20 -0.67 -4.25
N GLY A 115 -9.02 -1.49 -4.90
CA GLY A 115 -8.89 -2.94 -4.85
C GLY A 115 -7.63 -3.44 -5.53
N SER A 116 -7.13 -4.59 -5.13
CA SER A 116 -5.94 -5.21 -5.75
C SER A 116 -6.22 -5.74 -7.15
N ARG A 117 -7.48 -6.06 -7.47
CA ARG A 117 -7.96 -6.57 -8.76
C ARG A 117 -9.29 -5.91 -9.10
N GLY A 118 -9.65 -5.94 -10.38
CA GLY A 118 -10.92 -5.44 -10.88
C GLY A 118 -11.67 -6.49 -11.70
N LEU A 119 -12.72 -6.06 -12.40
CA LEU A 119 -13.61 -6.90 -13.22
C LEU A 119 -12.91 -7.70 -14.33
N GLY A 120 -11.72 -7.28 -14.77
CA GLY A 120 -10.93 -7.96 -15.81
C GLY A 120 -10.28 -9.29 -15.41
N GLY A 121 -10.59 -9.78 -14.25
CA GLY A 121 -10.10 -10.92 -13.46
C GLY A 121 -9.45 -12.10 -14.19
N VAL A 122 -8.15 -12.03 -14.43
CA VAL A 122 -7.34 -13.24 -14.54
C VAL A 122 -7.14 -13.77 -13.11
N ARG A 123 -7.89 -14.80 -12.71
CA ARG A 123 -7.87 -15.42 -11.37
C ARG A 123 -6.47 -15.84 -10.86
N ARG A 124 -5.44 -15.79 -11.72
CA ARG A 124 -4.05 -16.14 -11.41
C ARG A 124 -3.13 -14.93 -11.24
N ALA A 125 -3.59 -13.71 -11.55
CA ALA A 125 -2.78 -12.52 -11.33
C ALA A 125 -2.81 -12.13 -9.85
N LEU A 126 -1.63 -11.91 -9.28
CA LEU A 126 -1.47 -11.50 -7.87
C LEU A 126 -1.99 -10.07 -7.64
N ILE A 127 -1.95 -9.22 -8.67
CA ILE A 127 -2.42 -7.82 -8.64
C ILE A 127 -2.84 -7.38 -10.05
N GLY A 128 -3.82 -6.48 -10.14
CA GLY A 128 -4.31 -5.93 -11.41
C GLY A 128 -3.38 -4.88 -12.02
N SER A 129 -3.51 -4.70 -13.35
CA SER A 129 -2.72 -3.72 -14.11
C SER A 129 -3.01 -2.27 -13.68
N VAL A 130 -4.28 -1.95 -13.39
CA VAL A 130 -4.70 -0.63 -12.92
C VAL A 130 -4.07 -0.33 -11.57
N SER A 131 -4.19 -1.26 -10.61
CA SER A 131 -3.66 -1.09 -9.25
C SER A 131 -2.15 -0.92 -9.27
N MET A 132 -1.41 -1.73 -10.05
CA MET A 132 0.03 -1.54 -10.24
C MET A 132 0.35 -0.22 -10.93
N GLY A 133 -0.41 0.16 -11.95
CA GLY A 133 -0.25 1.45 -12.64
C GLY A 133 -0.39 2.63 -11.68
N VAL A 134 -1.42 2.62 -10.83
CA VAL A 134 -1.63 3.65 -9.80
C VAL A 134 -0.49 3.65 -8.79
N VAL A 135 -0.12 2.50 -8.23
CA VAL A 135 0.98 2.39 -7.28
C VAL A 135 2.30 2.91 -7.85
N HIS A 136 2.58 2.68 -9.13
CA HIS A 136 3.82 3.15 -9.75
C HIS A 136 3.83 4.65 -10.04
N HIS A 137 2.69 5.25 -10.35
CA HIS A 137 2.63 6.62 -10.88
C HIS A 137 2.03 7.65 -9.94
N ALA A 138 1.29 7.24 -8.90
CA ALA A 138 0.72 8.17 -7.93
C ALA A 138 1.79 9.03 -7.25
N HIS A 139 1.47 10.26 -6.92
CA HIS A 139 2.34 11.20 -6.19
C HIS A 139 2.02 11.25 -4.69
N CYS A 140 0.87 10.71 -4.30
CA CYS A 140 0.42 10.54 -2.91
C CYS A 140 0.54 9.07 -2.46
N SER A 141 0.21 8.80 -1.21
CA SER A 141 0.14 7.44 -0.67
C SER A 141 -0.94 6.61 -1.36
N VAL A 142 -0.76 5.29 -1.42
CA VAL A 142 -1.71 4.37 -2.06
C VAL A 142 -1.97 3.19 -1.14
N LEU A 143 -3.24 2.93 -0.84
CA LEU A 143 -3.70 1.71 -0.16
C LEU A 143 -4.28 0.75 -1.19
N VAL A 144 -3.64 -0.40 -1.34
CA VAL A 144 -4.13 -1.50 -2.17
C VAL A 144 -4.81 -2.51 -1.27
N VAL A 145 -6.13 -2.64 -1.39
CA VAL A 145 -6.95 -3.52 -0.56
C VAL A 145 -7.12 -4.88 -1.24
N ARG A 146 -7.02 -5.95 -0.46
CA ARG A 146 -7.20 -7.33 -0.91
C ARG A 146 -7.59 -8.26 0.24
N GLY A 147 -8.13 -9.43 -0.09
CA GLY A 147 -8.45 -10.47 0.88
C GLY A 147 -9.63 -10.09 1.78
N SER A 148 -9.98 -10.99 2.66
CA SER A 148 -10.96 -10.72 3.71
C SER A 148 -10.27 -9.97 4.85
N GLY A 149 -9.95 -8.70 4.65
CA GLY A 149 -9.44 -7.86 5.75
C GLY A 149 -10.38 -7.97 6.95
N HIS A 150 -9.84 -7.85 8.16
CA HIS A 150 -10.63 -7.93 9.40
C HIS A 150 -11.79 -6.92 9.31
N ARG A 151 -12.98 -7.45 9.02
CA ARG A 151 -14.22 -6.66 8.95
C ARG A 151 -14.67 -6.37 10.36
N VAL A 152 -14.59 -5.12 10.76
CA VAL A 152 -15.43 -4.61 11.85
C VAL A 152 -16.50 -3.77 11.16
N GLU A 153 -17.78 -4.07 11.36
CA GLU A 153 -18.89 -3.30 10.77
C GLU A 153 -18.69 -1.81 11.06
N GLY A 154 -18.47 -1.03 10.00
CA GLY A 154 -18.40 0.43 10.07
C GLY A 154 -17.03 1.05 10.37
N ASP A 155 -16.01 0.28 10.82
CA ASP A 155 -14.67 0.78 11.13
C ASP A 155 -13.58 -0.05 10.42
N TYR A 156 -12.70 0.61 9.68
CA TYR A 156 -11.50 -0.04 9.17
C TYR A 156 -10.50 -0.23 10.32
N ALA A 157 -10.45 -1.43 10.87
CA ALA A 157 -9.51 -1.80 11.92
C ALA A 157 -8.68 -3.03 11.49
N PRO A 158 -7.44 -2.84 11.05
CA PRO A 158 -6.59 -3.95 10.58
C PRO A 158 -6.20 -4.95 11.69
N GLY A 159 -6.46 -4.67 12.95
CA GLY A 159 -6.08 -5.50 14.09
C GLY A 159 -4.58 -5.47 14.35
N LYS A 160 -3.75 -5.85 13.36
CA LYS A 160 -2.29 -5.75 13.42
C LYS A 160 -1.74 -5.05 12.19
N ILE A 161 -0.87 -4.08 12.42
CA ILE A 161 -0.16 -3.31 11.40
C ILE A 161 1.31 -3.71 11.42
N LEU A 162 1.84 -4.20 10.30
CA LEU A 162 3.26 -4.46 10.13
C LEU A 162 3.93 -3.31 9.38
N LEU A 163 4.76 -2.53 10.07
CA LEU A 163 5.58 -1.49 9.50
C LEU A 163 6.96 -2.04 9.10
N ALA A 164 7.28 -2.01 7.81
CA ALA A 164 8.62 -2.31 7.33
C ALA A 164 9.49 -1.06 7.33
N TYR A 165 10.61 -1.10 8.07
CA TYR A 165 11.44 0.07 8.32
C TYR A 165 12.91 -0.18 7.99
N ASP A 166 13.49 0.61 7.09
CA ASP A 166 14.89 0.51 6.67
C ASP A 166 15.73 1.75 7.02
N GLY A 167 15.16 2.74 7.71
CA GLY A 167 15.82 3.99 8.06
C GLY A 167 15.84 5.04 6.94
N SER A 168 15.13 4.82 5.83
CA SER A 168 14.96 5.83 4.78
C SER A 168 13.97 6.93 5.20
N LYS A 169 13.94 8.03 4.44
CA LYS A 169 12.95 9.10 4.65
C LYS A 169 11.53 8.61 4.39
N GLU A 170 11.38 7.75 3.41
CA GLU A 170 10.11 7.13 3.06
C GLU A 170 9.64 6.17 4.17
N ALA A 171 10.55 5.42 4.78
CA ALA A 171 10.24 4.59 5.94
C ALA A 171 9.86 5.43 7.17
N ALA A 172 10.50 6.59 7.38
CA ALA A 172 10.12 7.51 8.45
C ALA A 172 8.72 8.13 8.21
N ALA A 173 8.35 8.42 6.96
CA ALA A 173 6.99 8.83 6.63
C ALA A 173 5.99 7.68 6.86
N ALA A 174 6.36 6.46 6.46
CA ALA A 174 5.56 5.25 6.71
C ALA A 174 5.33 5.00 8.20
N ALA A 175 6.34 5.25 9.04
CA ALA A 175 6.24 5.10 10.49
C ALA A 175 5.20 6.06 11.10
N ARG A 176 5.17 7.33 10.66
CA ARG A 176 4.14 8.28 11.12
C ARG A 176 2.74 7.82 10.75
N VAL A 177 2.55 7.41 9.50
CA VAL A 177 1.25 6.90 9.02
C VAL A 177 0.81 5.67 9.80
N ALA A 178 1.71 4.69 10.00
CA ALA A 178 1.40 3.48 10.76
C ALA A 178 1.05 3.79 12.23
N ALA A 179 1.78 4.72 12.84
CA ALA A 179 1.55 5.18 14.20
C ALA A 179 0.16 5.82 14.38
N GLU A 180 -0.21 6.73 13.48
CA GLU A 180 -1.50 7.40 13.56
C GLU A 180 -2.65 6.42 13.23
N LEU A 181 -2.48 5.48 12.28
CA LEU A 181 -3.45 4.42 12.04
C LEU A 181 -3.62 3.52 13.26
N SER A 182 -2.53 3.08 13.88
CA SER A 182 -2.58 2.29 15.10
C SER A 182 -3.37 3.01 16.21
N ASN A 183 -3.08 4.30 16.43
CA ASN A 183 -3.79 5.10 17.42
C ASN A 183 -5.28 5.29 17.10
N ALA A 184 -5.61 5.56 15.82
CA ALA A 184 -6.99 5.80 15.39
C ALA A 184 -7.85 4.52 15.43
N THR A 185 -7.27 3.37 15.12
CA THR A 185 -7.98 2.09 14.99
C THR A 185 -7.82 1.16 16.21
N GLY A 186 -6.93 1.50 17.15
CA GLY A 186 -6.58 0.60 18.26
C GLY A 186 -5.83 -0.66 17.83
N SER A 187 -5.27 -0.68 16.62
CA SER A 187 -4.53 -1.83 16.08
C SER A 187 -3.14 -1.93 16.70
N GLU A 188 -2.65 -3.16 16.91
CA GLU A 188 -1.27 -3.42 17.34
C GLU A 188 -0.28 -3.00 16.25
N LEU A 189 0.80 -2.31 16.63
CA LEU A 189 1.86 -1.88 15.72
C LEU A 189 3.11 -2.74 15.90
N HIS A 190 3.46 -3.51 14.87
CA HIS A 190 4.67 -4.30 14.79
C HIS A 190 5.67 -3.62 13.86
N LEU A 191 6.90 -3.42 14.34
CA LEU A 191 8.02 -2.84 13.58
C LEU A 191 8.93 -3.94 13.08
N LEU A 192 9.22 -3.99 11.78
CA LEU A 192 10.18 -4.93 11.20
C LEU A 192 11.36 -4.22 10.55
N HIS A 193 12.56 -4.63 10.93
CA HIS A 193 13.78 -4.35 10.18
C HIS A 193 14.34 -5.65 9.59
N VAL A 194 14.74 -5.61 8.33
CA VAL A 194 15.32 -6.77 7.64
C VAL A 194 16.76 -6.45 7.25
N MET A 195 17.68 -7.27 7.73
CA MET A 195 19.07 -7.26 7.32
C MET A 195 19.31 -8.24 6.16
N SER A 196 20.27 -7.93 5.31
CA SER A 196 20.75 -8.91 4.33
C SER A 196 21.40 -10.07 5.06
N GLU A 197 21.20 -11.30 4.58
CA GLU A 197 21.94 -12.45 5.09
C GLU A 197 23.46 -12.19 4.98
N PRO A 198 24.20 -12.33 6.06
CA PRO A 198 25.63 -12.25 5.99
C PRO A 198 26.16 -13.46 5.21
N TYR A 199 26.96 -13.21 4.19
CA TYR A 199 27.62 -14.28 3.44
C TYR A 199 28.79 -14.80 4.27
N PRO A 200 28.83 -16.10 4.59
CA PRO A 200 30.02 -16.69 5.19
C PRO A 200 31.21 -16.61 4.22
N PRO A 201 32.45 -16.60 4.71
CA PRO A 201 33.63 -16.69 3.86
C PRO A 201 33.51 -17.84 2.90
N SER A 202 33.80 -17.65 1.61
CA SER A 202 33.68 -18.71 0.60
C SER A 202 34.73 -19.80 0.83
N PHE A 203 34.28 -21.06 0.86
CA PHE A 203 35.15 -22.23 1.07
C PHE A 203 36.30 -22.37 0.04
N ASP A 204 36.21 -21.74 -1.11
CA ASP A 204 37.22 -21.79 -2.17
C ASP A 204 38.53 -21.02 -1.81
N TYR A 205 38.52 -20.18 -0.76
CA TYR A 205 39.65 -19.33 -0.38
C TYR A 205 40.14 -19.52 1.06
N VAL A 206 39.40 -20.27 1.88
CA VAL A 206 39.74 -20.47 3.30
C VAL A 206 40.11 -21.92 3.53
N SER A 207 41.42 -22.19 3.79
CA SER A 207 41.86 -23.52 4.22
C SER A 207 41.31 -23.81 5.62
N TYR A 208 41.06 -25.07 5.93
CA TYR A 208 40.59 -25.56 7.25
C TYR A 208 41.48 -25.14 8.43
N GLU A 209 42.65 -24.57 8.18
CA GLU A 209 43.60 -24.12 9.19
C GLU A 209 43.40 -22.68 9.64
N GLU A 210 42.46 -21.91 9.01
CA GLU A 210 42.22 -20.50 9.37
C GLU A 210 41.00 -20.37 10.29
N ALA A 211 41.00 -21.04 11.43
CA ALA A 211 39.96 -20.88 12.46
C ALA A 211 39.74 -19.43 12.86
N GLU A 212 40.78 -18.59 12.83
CA GLU A 212 40.73 -17.16 13.13
C GLU A 212 39.79 -16.38 12.19
N VAL A 213 39.67 -16.79 10.92
CA VAL A 213 38.75 -16.12 9.95
C VAL A 213 37.31 -16.42 10.30
N TRP A 214 37.01 -17.63 10.74
CA TRP A 214 35.66 -18.02 11.15
C TRP A 214 35.26 -17.36 12.47
N GLU A 215 36.16 -17.36 13.45
CA GLU A 215 35.93 -16.65 14.72
C GLU A 215 35.72 -15.16 14.51
N ALA A 216 36.52 -14.52 13.66
CA ALA A 216 36.35 -13.10 13.31
C ALA A 216 35.02 -12.84 12.55
N TRP A 217 34.60 -13.77 11.68
CA TRP A 217 33.33 -13.66 10.97
C TRP A 217 32.15 -13.81 11.93
N GLU A 218 32.16 -14.81 12.82
CA GLU A 218 31.13 -15.03 13.83
C GLU A 218 31.02 -13.82 14.78
N ALA A 219 32.15 -13.28 15.26
CA ALA A 219 32.19 -12.12 16.12
C ALA A 219 31.65 -10.84 15.43
N ASN A 220 31.91 -10.69 14.12
CA ASN A 220 31.34 -9.59 13.34
C ASN A 220 29.85 -9.78 13.15
N LEU A 221 29.38 -11.00 12.92
CA LEU A 221 27.95 -11.32 12.78
C LEU A 221 27.18 -10.96 14.08
N GLU A 222 27.66 -11.44 15.23
CA GLU A 222 27.05 -11.12 16.53
C GLU A 222 26.98 -9.60 16.76
N ARG A 223 28.07 -8.90 16.44
CA ARG A 223 28.12 -7.42 16.55
C ARG A 223 27.12 -6.73 15.62
N ASP A 224 26.99 -7.19 14.38
CA ASP A 224 26.07 -6.63 13.40
C ASP A 224 24.60 -6.88 13.83
N GLU A 225 24.32 -8.05 14.42
CA GLU A 225 23.02 -8.37 15.02
C GLU A 225 22.70 -7.46 16.21
N GLU A 226 23.65 -7.23 17.12
CA GLU A 226 23.48 -6.31 18.26
C GLU A 226 23.22 -4.88 17.80
N LEU A 227 23.97 -4.39 16.80
CA LEU A 227 23.77 -3.09 16.21
C LEU A 227 22.39 -2.94 15.56
N ALA A 228 21.96 -3.97 14.81
CA ALA A 228 20.65 -3.98 14.18
C ALA A 228 19.51 -4.03 15.21
N ARG A 229 19.65 -4.84 16.24
CA ARG A 229 18.70 -4.90 17.35
C ARG A 229 18.59 -3.55 18.06
N SER A 230 19.73 -2.94 18.40
CA SER A 230 19.78 -1.60 18.99
C SER A 230 19.16 -0.54 18.08
N PHE A 231 19.34 -0.65 16.76
CA PHE A 231 18.74 0.25 15.78
C PHE A 231 17.21 0.11 15.79
N VAL A 232 16.69 -1.11 15.70
CA VAL A 232 15.22 -1.38 15.69
C VAL A 232 14.57 -0.87 16.98
N GLU A 233 15.16 -1.16 18.14
CA GLU A 233 14.69 -0.66 19.43
C GLU A 233 14.77 0.87 19.53
N GLY A 234 15.81 1.47 18.96
CA GLY A 234 15.94 2.93 18.88
C GLY A 234 14.83 3.56 18.05
N GLN A 235 14.44 2.92 16.94
CA GLN A 235 13.33 3.37 16.11
C GLN A 235 11.97 3.18 16.81
N ALA A 236 11.75 2.04 17.47
CA ALA A 236 10.55 1.83 18.28
C ALA A 236 10.37 2.95 19.32
N ARG A 237 11.42 3.23 20.09
CA ARG A 237 11.42 4.35 21.07
C ARG A 237 11.16 5.71 20.44
N THR A 238 11.57 5.94 19.19
CA THR A 238 11.31 7.19 18.47
C THR A 238 9.84 7.31 18.11
N ILE A 239 9.25 6.25 17.57
CA ILE A 239 7.82 6.16 17.25
C ILE A 239 6.99 6.35 18.52
N GLU A 240 7.40 5.74 19.64
CA GLU A 240 6.71 5.88 20.94
C GLU A 240 6.75 7.33 21.47
N ARG A 241 7.84 8.07 21.26
CA ARG A 241 7.91 9.48 21.63
C ARG A 241 7.01 10.37 20.77
N GLU A 242 6.70 9.95 19.55
CA GLU A 242 5.76 10.60 18.66
C GLU A 242 4.29 10.26 19.00
N GLY A 243 4.06 9.44 20.03
CA GLY A 243 2.75 9.19 20.61
C GLY A 243 2.06 7.90 20.14
N ALA A 244 2.78 6.98 19.49
CA ALA A 244 2.27 5.66 19.15
C ALA A 244 2.99 4.58 19.97
N ARG A 245 2.25 3.54 20.36
CA ARG A 245 2.83 2.36 21.00
C ARG A 245 3.33 1.40 19.91
N VAL A 246 4.57 0.91 20.06
CA VAL A 246 5.09 -0.23 19.31
C VAL A 246 4.92 -1.48 20.18
N ASP A 247 4.07 -2.40 19.75
CA ASP A 247 3.77 -3.61 20.54
C ASP A 247 4.92 -4.61 20.47
N GLU A 248 5.54 -4.75 19.29
CA GLU A 248 6.70 -5.60 19.12
C GLU A 248 7.64 -5.10 18.01
N ALA A 249 8.95 -5.22 18.23
CA ALA A 249 10.00 -4.89 17.27
C ALA A 249 10.73 -6.15 16.83
N HIS A 250 10.70 -6.40 15.51
CA HIS A 250 11.24 -7.63 14.89
C HIS A 250 12.50 -7.31 14.10
N LEU A 251 13.46 -8.21 14.18
CA LEU A 251 14.65 -8.26 13.33
C LEU A 251 14.63 -9.58 12.55
N SER A 252 14.72 -9.51 11.23
CA SER A 252 14.82 -10.67 10.35
C SER A 252 16.05 -10.56 9.45
N PHE A 253 16.51 -11.71 8.96
CA PHE A 253 17.62 -11.83 8.01
C PHE A 253 17.11 -12.42 6.71
N GLY A 254 17.53 -11.90 5.57
CA GLY A 254 17.15 -12.41 4.27
C GLY A 254 16.79 -11.35 3.24
N ARG A 255 15.93 -11.74 2.30
CA ARG A 255 15.42 -10.82 1.27
C ARG A 255 14.26 -9.99 1.85
N PRO A 256 14.39 -8.65 1.91
CA PRO A 256 13.42 -7.82 2.62
C PRO A 256 11.96 -8.07 2.22
N SER A 257 11.65 -8.14 0.91
CA SER A 257 10.27 -8.36 0.47
C SER A 257 9.70 -9.73 0.89
N HIS A 258 10.53 -10.77 0.95
CA HIS A 258 10.13 -12.10 1.39
C HIS A 258 9.88 -12.12 2.90
N GLU A 259 10.80 -11.55 3.69
CA GLU A 259 10.68 -11.52 5.15
C GLU A 259 9.50 -10.66 5.62
N ILE A 260 9.20 -9.54 4.93
CA ILE A 260 8.02 -8.72 5.21
C ILE A 260 6.74 -9.53 5.01
N VAL A 261 6.60 -10.20 3.86
CA VAL A 261 5.40 -11.00 3.56
C VAL A 261 5.28 -12.18 4.53
N ARG A 262 6.37 -12.90 4.78
CA ARG A 262 6.40 -14.04 5.69
C ARG A 262 6.01 -13.66 7.13
N LEU A 263 6.53 -12.54 7.64
CA LEU A 263 6.18 -12.09 8.98
C LEU A 263 4.73 -11.60 9.04
N ALA A 264 4.26 -10.89 8.02
CA ALA A 264 2.86 -10.47 7.94
C ALA A 264 1.90 -11.66 7.97
N GLU A 265 2.22 -12.75 7.25
CA GLU A 265 1.47 -14.01 7.30
C GLU A 265 1.51 -14.65 8.69
N GLY A 266 2.70 -14.72 9.31
CA GLY A 266 2.87 -15.30 10.64
C GLY A 266 2.16 -14.53 11.76
N LEU A 267 2.03 -13.23 11.62
CA LEU A 267 1.30 -12.36 12.56
C LEU A 267 -0.21 -12.31 12.29
N ASP A 268 -0.68 -12.81 11.14
CA ASP A 268 -2.02 -12.54 10.62
C ASP A 268 -2.28 -11.03 10.54
N ALA A 269 -1.32 -10.30 9.97
CA ALA A 269 -1.40 -8.85 9.85
C ALA A 269 -2.51 -8.43 8.89
N GLY A 270 -3.37 -7.50 9.33
CA GLY A 270 -4.43 -6.94 8.51
C GLY A 270 -3.95 -5.78 7.62
N LEU A 271 -2.74 -5.26 7.84
CA LEU A 271 -2.15 -4.20 7.02
C LEU A 271 -0.62 -4.28 7.06
N ILE A 272 -0.01 -4.18 5.89
CA ILE A 272 1.42 -3.89 5.76
C ILE A 272 1.60 -2.42 5.37
N VAL A 273 2.46 -1.69 6.08
CA VAL A 273 2.84 -0.31 5.75
C VAL A 273 4.30 -0.27 5.33
N VAL A 274 4.56 0.25 4.14
CA VAL A 274 5.91 0.36 3.57
C VAL A 274 6.15 1.75 2.98
N GLY A 275 7.37 2.24 3.04
CA GLY A 275 7.76 3.42 2.27
C GLY A 275 7.79 3.11 0.77
N SER A 276 7.48 4.07 -0.07
CA SER A 276 7.51 3.89 -1.55
C SER A 276 8.89 3.55 -2.08
N ARG A 277 9.97 3.92 -1.37
CA ARG A 277 11.38 3.64 -1.70
C ARG A 277 12.15 3.33 -0.41
N GLY A 278 13.33 2.71 -0.58
CA GLY A 278 14.27 2.44 0.50
C GLY A 278 15.63 3.11 0.26
N ARG A 279 16.62 2.75 1.09
CA ARG A 279 17.99 3.32 1.09
C ARG A 279 18.74 3.21 -0.22
N GLY A 280 18.43 2.20 -1.07
CA GLY A 280 19.10 1.93 -2.36
C GLY A 280 18.40 2.54 -3.58
N GLY A 281 17.32 3.31 -3.41
CA GLY A 281 16.46 3.78 -4.49
C GLY A 281 17.15 4.73 -5.48
N LEU A 282 17.11 4.41 -6.78
CA LEU A 282 17.45 5.32 -7.85
C LEU A 282 16.56 6.57 -7.76
N LYS A 283 17.16 7.75 -7.75
CA LYS A 283 16.47 9.06 -7.60
C LYS A 283 15.34 9.31 -8.61
N ARG A 284 15.28 8.52 -9.71
CA ARG A 284 14.27 8.64 -10.78
C ARG A 284 13.15 7.62 -10.73
N ALA A 285 13.24 6.57 -9.88
CA ALA A 285 12.18 5.58 -9.75
C ALA A 285 11.13 6.07 -8.75
N LEU A 286 9.85 6.01 -9.13
CA LEU A 286 8.73 6.38 -8.26
C LEU A 286 8.45 5.31 -7.20
N MET A 287 8.89 4.07 -7.41
CA MET A 287 8.70 2.92 -6.51
C MET A 287 9.96 2.06 -6.39
N GLY A 288 10.23 1.55 -5.20
CA GLY A 288 11.34 0.65 -4.90
C GLY A 288 10.98 -0.82 -5.15
N SER A 289 12.01 -1.65 -5.40
CA SER A 289 11.83 -3.08 -5.69
C SER A 289 11.21 -3.86 -4.52
N VAL A 290 11.51 -3.49 -3.28
CA VAL A 290 10.94 -4.11 -2.09
C VAL A 290 9.45 -3.82 -2.01
N SER A 291 9.06 -2.56 -2.07
CA SER A 291 7.65 -2.14 -2.02
C SER A 291 6.83 -2.73 -3.17
N ASP A 292 7.39 -2.74 -4.41
CA ASP A 292 6.76 -3.38 -5.57
C ASP A 292 6.53 -4.89 -5.33
N SER A 293 7.53 -5.58 -4.81
CA SER A 293 7.42 -7.01 -4.51
C SER A 293 6.43 -7.29 -3.37
N VAL A 294 6.41 -6.47 -2.31
CA VAL A 294 5.44 -6.61 -1.21
C VAL A 294 4.02 -6.43 -1.73
N VAL A 295 3.76 -5.38 -2.51
CA VAL A 295 2.44 -5.14 -3.11
C VAL A 295 1.99 -6.30 -3.99
N ARG A 296 2.90 -6.98 -4.70
CA ARG A 296 2.57 -8.14 -5.54
C ARG A 296 2.23 -9.40 -4.74
N HIS A 297 2.92 -9.64 -3.62
CA HIS A 297 2.92 -10.94 -2.96
C HIS A 297 2.22 -10.96 -1.60
N ALA A 298 1.91 -9.81 -0.99
CA ALA A 298 1.21 -9.77 0.27
C ALA A 298 -0.19 -10.43 0.16
N HIS A 299 -0.61 -11.10 1.22
CA HIS A 299 -1.95 -11.69 1.36
C HIS A 299 -3.00 -10.71 1.90
N CYS A 300 -2.54 -9.64 2.56
CA CYS A 300 -3.35 -8.60 3.20
C CYS A 300 -3.19 -7.25 2.49
N PRO A 301 -3.99 -6.23 2.83
CA PRO A 301 -3.84 -4.86 2.36
C PRO A 301 -2.43 -4.31 2.52
N VAL A 302 -1.98 -3.51 1.55
CA VAL A 302 -0.65 -2.86 1.57
C VAL A 302 -0.81 -1.38 1.36
N MET A 303 -0.29 -0.60 2.30
CA MET A 303 -0.17 0.85 2.18
C MET A 303 1.25 1.22 1.77
N VAL A 304 1.39 1.83 0.60
CA VAL A 304 2.64 2.39 0.10
C VAL A 304 2.65 3.88 0.40
N VAL A 305 3.48 4.28 1.36
CA VAL A 305 3.54 5.66 1.82
C VAL A 305 4.56 6.48 1.02
N ARG A 306 4.13 7.65 0.61
CA ARG A 306 4.98 8.67 -0.02
C ARG A 306 5.11 9.87 0.91
N PRO A 307 6.34 10.39 1.15
CA PRO A 307 6.49 11.62 1.89
C PRO A 307 5.82 12.79 1.14
N GLU A 308 5.17 13.66 1.86
CA GLU A 308 4.68 14.94 1.33
C GLU A 308 5.83 15.73 0.71
N LYS A 309 5.56 16.45 -0.37
CA LYS A 309 6.56 17.29 -1.08
C LYS A 309 6.91 18.53 -0.30
#